data_673d4457458edeecce9cd9525626f9f4
#
_entry.id   673d4457458edeecce9cd9525626f9f4
#
_cell.length_a   1.000
_cell.length_b   1.000
_cell.length_c   1.000
_cell.angle_alpha   90.00
_cell.angle_beta   90.00
_cell.angle_gamma   90.00
#
_symmetry.space_group_name_H-M   'P 1'
#
loop_
_entity.id
_entity.type
_entity.pdbx_description
1 polymer ?
#
loop_
_entity_poly.entity_id
_entity_poly.type
_entity_poly.pdbx_seq_one_letter_code
_entity_poly.pdbx_strand_id
1 'polypeptide(L)'
;MSAVATPPKQLYRVQVVARVCHILDLLAESRDEMGATELAEKLQLHKSTVHRLLVTLERNRFVEKNHENAKYKLGWRLFELGTLAVSRVNLYNLARPHLEVLVKKSCETAHLGIKSGGELISIIRVEADRNFRLPATVGRRSPLYCTSQGKAILAFSPPAVAENHTVSAP
;
A
#
# COMPACT_ATOMS: atom_id res chain seq x y z
N MET A 1 42.16 14.78 6.90
CA MET A 1 41.80 13.55 6.15
C MET A 1 40.35 13.67 5.76
N SER A 2 40.12 13.98 4.49
CA SER A 2 38.76 14.28 3.95
C SER A 2 38.04 12.98 3.68
N ALA A 3 36.89 12.77 4.31
CA ALA A 3 36.02 11.60 4.04
C ALA A 3 35.39 11.77 2.66
N VAL A 4 35.78 10.92 1.71
CA VAL A 4 35.21 10.82 0.39
C VAL A 4 33.76 10.28 0.57
N ALA A 5 32.80 11.15 0.32
CA ALA A 5 31.38 10.76 0.29
C ALA A 5 31.15 9.76 -0.85
N THR A 6 30.78 8.54 -0.51
CA THR A 6 30.39 7.51 -1.49
C THR A 6 29.13 8.01 -2.25
N PRO A 7 29.15 8.08 -3.58
CA PRO A 7 27.98 8.51 -4.33
C PRO A 7 26.81 7.55 -4.09
N PRO A 8 25.56 8.05 -4.05
CA PRO A 8 24.39 7.21 -3.83
C PRO A 8 24.32 6.13 -4.93
N LYS A 9 24.19 4.86 -4.53
CA LYS A 9 23.99 3.73 -5.44
C LYS A 9 22.89 4.09 -6.44
N GLN A 10 23.24 4.20 -7.71
CA GLN A 10 22.28 4.33 -8.80
C GLN A 10 21.28 3.16 -8.68
N LEU A 11 20.06 3.45 -8.26
CA LEU A 11 18.99 2.44 -8.20
C LEU A 11 18.73 2.00 -9.64
N TYR A 12 19.12 0.77 -9.95
CA TYR A 12 18.77 0.12 -11.21
C TYR A 12 17.25 0.03 -11.34
N ARG A 13 16.64 0.95 -12.07
CA ARG A 13 15.20 0.98 -12.29
C ARG A 13 14.87 0.24 -13.56
N VAL A 14 14.41 -1.01 -13.44
CA VAL A 14 13.90 -1.76 -14.58
C VAL A 14 12.54 -1.17 -14.97
N GLN A 15 12.51 -0.40 -16.06
CA GLN A 15 11.33 0.37 -16.49
C GLN A 15 10.06 -0.48 -16.62
N VAL A 16 10.18 -1.72 -17.14
CA VAL A 16 9.02 -2.61 -17.31
C VAL A 16 8.39 -2.94 -15.96
N VAL A 17 9.21 -3.26 -14.96
CA VAL A 17 8.72 -3.58 -13.59
C VAL A 17 8.04 -2.35 -12.98
N ALA A 18 8.65 -1.17 -13.11
CA ALA A 18 8.05 0.07 -12.61
C ALA A 18 6.68 0.35 -13.25
N ARG A 19 6.54 0.14 -14.58
CA ARG A 19 5.27 0.30 -15.28
C ARG A 19 4.21 -0.68 -14.81
N VAL A 20 4.58 -1.93 -14.55
CA VAL A 20 3.68 -2.94 -13.97
C VAL A 20 3.20 -2.51 -12.59
N CYS A 21 4.08 -2.04 -11.71
CA CYS A 21 3.68 -1.52 -10.39
C CYS A 21 2.68 -0.36 -10.53
N HIS A 22 2.95 0.62 -11.39
CA HIS A 22 2.05 1.75 -11.60
C HIS A 22 0.68 1.33 -12.15
N ILE A 23 0.59 0.30 -13.03
CA ILE A 23 -0.70 -0.26 -13.47
C ILE A 23 -1.49 -0.81 -12.28
N LEU A 24 -0.83 -1.59 -11.41
CA LEU A 24 -1.47 -2.17 -10.23
C LEU A 24 -1.92 -1.09 -9.25
N ASP A 25 -1.10 -0.05 -9.04
CA ASP A 25 -1.44 1.09 -8.17
C ASP A 25 -2.68 1.83 -8.69
N LEU A 26 -2.74 2.16 -9.99
CA LEU A 26 -3.89 2.81 -10.60
C LEU A 26 -5.17 1.99 -10.48
N LEU A 27 -5.09 0.67 -10.67
CA LEU A 27 -6.23 -0.23 -10.49
C LEU A 27 -6.66 -0.34 -9.01
N ALA A 28 -5.71 -0.21 -8.07
CA ALA A 28 -6.01 -0.23 -6.64
C ALA A 28 -6.68 1.07 -6.15
N GLU A 29 -6.32 2.21 -6.74
CA GLU A 29 -6.88 3.53 -6.41
C GLU A 29 -8.26 3.75 -7.05
N SER A 30 -8.52 3.09 -8.17
CA SER A 30 -9.81 3.20 -8.86
C SER A 30 -10.90 2.44 -8.12
N ARG A 31 -12.09 3.05 -8.04
CA ARG A 31 -13.30 2.35 -7.56
C ARG A 31 -13.90 1.45 -8.64
N ASP A 32 -13.65 1.78 -9.90
CA ASP A 32 -14.20 1.12 -11.07
C ASP A 32 -13.11 0.38 -11.84
N GLU A 33 -13.53 -0.56 -12.68
CA GLU A 33 -12.65 -1.23 -13.63
C GLU A 33 -12.10 -0.23 -14.66
N MET A 34 -10.84 -0.36 -15.06
CA MET A 34 -10.18 0.56 -16.00
C MET A 34 -9.86 -0.11 -17.34
N GLY A 35 -10.08 0.62 -18.43
CA GLY A 35 -9.72 0.19 -19.77
C GLY A 35 -8.23 0.37 -20.11
N ALA A 36 -7.71 -0.41 -21.06
CA ALA A 36 -6.32 -0.30 -21.50
C ALA A 36 -5.96 1.09 -22.07
N THR A 37 -6.93 1.78 -22.69
CA THR A 37 -6.75 3.14 -23.23
C THR A 37 -6.61 4.14 -22.09
N GLU A 38 -7.48 4.09 -21.10
CA GLU A 38 -7.45 4.96 -19.92
C GLU A 38 -6.14 4.80 -19.12
N LEU A 39 -5.71 3.54 -18.91
CA LEU A 39 -4.41 3.25 -18.28
C LEU A 39 -3.23 3.81 -19.11
N ALA A 40 -3.30 3.71 -20.44
CA ALA A 40 -2.27 4.23 -21.33
C ALA A 40 -2.14 5.75 -21.23
N GLU A 41 -3.25 6.48 -21.20
CA GLU A 41 -3.30 7.92 -21.02
C GLU A 41 -2.72 8.36 -19.67
N LYS A 42 -3.18 7.72 -18.56
CA LYS A 42 -2.67 8.04 -17.21
C LYS A 42 -1.18 7.77 -17.05
N LEU A 43 -0.67 6.72 -17.70
CA LEU A 43 0.75 6.33 -17.65
C LEU A 43 1.61 7.02 -18.69
N GLN A 44 1.02 7.77 -19.63
CA GLN A 44 1.70 8.38 -20.78
C GLN A 44 2.47 7.33 -21.62
N LEU A 45 1.83 6.19 -21.85
CA LEU A 45 2.39 5.06 -22.59
C LEU A 45 1.55 4.76 -23.85
N HIS A 46 2.18 4.14 -24.85
CA HIS A 46 1.43 3.61 -25.98
C HIS A 46 0.47 2.50 -25.54
N LYS A 47 -0.75 2.51 -26.08
CA LYS A 47 -1.79 1.51 -25.80
C LYS A 47 -1.31 0.08 -26.00
N SER A 48 -0.51 -0.18 -27.04
CA SER A 48 0.08 -1.49 -27.34
C SER A 48 1.02 -1.98 -26.22
N THR A 49 1.77 -1.07 -25.59
CA THR A 49 2.64 -1.41 -24.46
C THR A 49 1.81 -1.80 -23.25
N VAL A 50 0.81 -0.98 -22.90
CA VAL A 50 -0.08 -1.26 -21.76
C VAL A 50 -0.84 -2.58 -21.99
N HIS A 51 -1.36 -2.81 -23.20
CA HIS A 51 -2.04 -4.05 -23.53
C HIS A 51 -1.14 -5.28 -23.31
N ARG A 52 0.11 -5.25 -23.76
CA ARG A 52 1.08 -6.36 -23.54
C ARG A 52 1.35 -6.60 -22.06
N LEU A 53 1.46 -5.55 -21.25
CA LEU A 53 1.63 -5.66 -19.81
C LEU A 53 0.38 -6.27 -19.15
N LEU A 54 -0.82 -5.81 -19.53
CA LEU A 54 -2.08 -6.32 -19.01
C LEU A 54 -2.28 -7.80 -19.36
N VAL A 55 -1.99 -8.24 -20.59
CA VAL A 55 -2.03 -9.65 -20.98
C VAL A 55 -1.09 -10.50 -20.14
N THR A 56 0.09 -9.98 -19.83
CA THR A 56 1.06 -10.69 -18.98
C THR A 56 0.55 -10.77 -17.53
N LEU A 57 0.01 -9.68 -16.99
CA LEU A 57 -0.58 -9.62 -15.64
C LEU A 57 -1.81 -10.55 -15.53
N GLU A 58 -2.67 -10.59 -16.55
CA GLU A 58 -3.86 -11.44 -16.61
C GLU A 58 -3.47 -12.93 -16.61
N ARG A 59 -2.51 -13.33 -17.45
CA ARG A 59 -1.98 -14.71 -17.48
C ARG A 59 -1.43 -15.16 -16.12
N ASN A 60 -0.83 -14.24 -15.37
CA ASN A 60 -0.32 -14.49 -14.02
C ASN A 60 -1.36 -14.22 -12.92
N ARG A 61 -2.62 -13.93 -13.27
CA ARG A 61 -3.74 -13.70 -12.35
C ARG A 61 -3.56 -12.49 -11.42
N PHE A 62 -2.67 -11.55 -11.74
CA PHE A 62 -2.52 -10.28 -11.04
C PHE A 62 -3.61 -9.29 -11.36
N VAL A 63 -4.20 -9.39 -12.56
CA VAL A 63 -5.38 -8.64 -12.97
C VAL A 63 -6.40 -9.60 -13.57
N GLU A 64 -7.67 -9.23 -13.51
CA GLU A 64 -8.78 -9.91 -14.16
C GLU A 64 -9.39 -8.99 -15.21
N LYS A 65 -9.68 -9.55 -16.39
CA LYS A 65 -10.37 -8.84 -17.45
C LYS A 65 -11.85 -9.15 -17.41
N ASN A 66 -12.66 -8.10 -17.40
CA ASN A 66 -14.09 -8.22 -17.63
C ASN A 66 -14.33 -8.34 -19.14
N HIS A 67 -14.89 -9.46 -19.59
CA HIS A 67 -15.12 -9.76 -21.00
C HIS A 67 -16.28 -8.97 -21.62
N GLU A 68 -17.19 -8.43 -20.81
CA GLU A 68 -18.33 -7.66 -21.29
C GLU A 68 -17.94 -6.25 -21.72
N ASN A 69 -17.03 -5.60 -20.97
CA ASN A 69 -16.64 -4.21 -21.19
C ASN A 69 -15.16 -4.04 -21.55
N ALA A 70 -14.39 -5.14 -21.64
CA ALA A 70 -12.95 -5.19 -21.91
C ALA A 70 -12.09 -4.37 -20.91
N LYS A 71 -12.60 -4.09 -19.70
CA LYS A 71 -11.88 -3.41 -18.63
C LYS A 71 -11.17 -4.40 -17.71
N TYR A 72 -10.28 -3.87 -16.88
CA TYR A 72 -9.43 -4.65 -15.97
C TYR A 72 -9.62 -4.19 -14.52
N LYS A 73 -9.51 -5.14 -13.59
CA LYS A 73 -9.47 -4.93 -12.15
C LYS A 73 -8.35 -5.76 -11.54
N LEU A 74 -8.04 -5.53 -10.25
CA LEU A 74 -7.08 -6.35 -9.52
C LEU A 74 -7.54 -7.80 -9.43
N GLY A 75 -6.61 -8.74 -9.64
CA GLY A 75 -6.87 -10.19 -9.58
C GLY A 75 -6.59 -10.77 -8.19
N TRP A 76 -7.18 -11.92 -7.92
CA TRP A 76 -7.08 -12.62 -6.64
C TRP A 76 -5.67 -13.06 -6.25
N ARG A 77 -4.75 -13.16 -7.22
CA ARG A 77 -3.35 -13.48 -6.93
C ARG A 77 -2.68 -12.49 -5.98
N LEU A 78 -3.09 -11.22 -6.01
CA LEU A 78 -2.60 -10.20 -5.08
C LEU A 78 -3.04 -10.48 -3.65
N PHE A 79 -4.29 -10.92 -3.47
CA PHE A 79 -4.81 -11.34 -2.16
C PHE A 79 -4.05 -12.55 -1.62
N GLU A 80 -3.82 -13.59 -2.45
CA GLU A 80 -3.04 -14.77 -2.07
C GLU A 80 -1.64 -14.38 -1.56
N LEU A 81 -0.91 -13.58 -2.33
CA LEU A 81 0.44 -13.13 -1.98
C LEU A 81 0.43 -12.24 -0.74
N GLY A 82 -0.53 -11.32 -0.64
CA GLY A 82 -0.70 -10.46 0.52
C GLY A 82 -0.96 -11.26 1.80
N THR A 83 -1.85 -12.25 1.74
CA THR A 83 -2.16 -13.13 2.86
C THR A 83 -0.92 -13.93 3.29
N LEU A 84 -0.17 -14.48 2.35
CA LEU A 84 1.08 -15.18 2.63
C LEU A 84 2.14 -14.26 3.24
N ALA A 85 2.25 -13.03 2.76
CA ALA A 85 3.17 -12.04 3.31
C ALA A 85 2.83 -11.69 4.76
N VAL A 86 1.55 -11.49 5.07
CA VAL A 86 1.07 -11.17 6.43
C VAL A 86 1.17 -12.37 7.37
N SER A 87 0.88 -13.58 6.90
CA SER A 87 0.93 -14.80 7.72
C SER A 87 2.34 -15.16 8.20
N ARG A 88 3.37 -14.80 7.43
CA ARG A 88 4.78 -14.98 7.82
C ARG A 88 5.18 -14.07 8.99
N VAL A 89 4.51 -12.95 9.15
CA VAL A 89 4.67 -12.06 10.30
C VAL A 89 3.57 -12.45 11.29
N ASN A 90 3.92 -13.21 12.32
CA ASN A 90 2.97 -13.67 13.36
C ASN A 90 2.27 -12.51 14.11
N LEU A 91 2.60 -11.28 13.73
CA LEU A 91 2.08 -10.04 14.30
C LEU A 91 0.54 -9.92 14.17
N TYR A 92 -0.03 -10.38 13.04
CA TYR A 92 -1.48 -10.32 12.83
C TYR A 92 -2.22 -11.16 13.88
N ASN A 93 -1.81 -12.42 14.04
CA ASN A 93 -2.45 -13.35 14.98
C ASN A 93 -2.20 -12.97 16.44
N LEU A 94 -1.01 -12.43 16.74
CA LEU A 94 -0.66 -11.98 18.09
C LEU A 94 -1.40 -10.68 18.47
N ALA A 95 -1.50 -9.72 17.56
CA ALA A 95 -2.06 -8.41 17.88
C ALA A 95 -3.59 -8.39 17.91
N ARG A 96 -4.26 -9.16 17.05
CA ARG A 96 -5.72 -9.13 16.90
C ARG A 96 -6.48 -9.33 18.22
N PRO A 97 -6.18 -10.32 19.07
CA PRO A 97 -6.88 -10.50 20.34
C PRO A 97 -6.74 -9.29 21.27
N HIS A 98 -5.56 -8.66 21.28
CA HIS A 98 -5.33 -7.46 22.08
C HIS A 98 -6.13 -6.25 21.58
N LEU A 99 -6.26 -6.09 20.27
CA LEU A 99 -7.09 -5.05 19.67
C LEU A 99 -8.57 -5.27 19.99
N GLU A 100 -9.05 -6.51 19.94
CA GLU A 100 -10.44 -6.85 20.30
C GLU A 100 -10.75 -6.50 21.76
N VAL A 101 -9.82 -6.79 22.69
CA VAL A 101 -9.94 -6.37 24.10
C VAL A 101 -9.94 -4.86 24.22
N LEU A 102 -9.08 -4.17 23.47
CA LEU A 102 -9.00 -2.71 23.47
C LEU A 102 -10.32 -2.09 23.00
N VAL A 103 -10.88 -2.56 21.89
CA VAL A 103 -12.17 -2.11 21.36
C VAL A 103 -13.31 -2.32 22.36
N LYS A 104 -13.37 -3.49 23.00
CA LYS A 104 -14.37 -3.78 24.04
C LYS A 104 -14.29 -2.83 25.24
N LYS A 105 -13.06 -2.44 25.63
CA LYS A 105 -12.86 -1.55 26.79
C LYS A 105 -13.08 -0.07 26.46
N SER A 106 -12.63 0.37 25.29
CA SER A 106 -12.71 1.78 24.89
C SER A 106 -14.02 2.14 24.18
N CYS A 107 -14.74 1.14 23.65
CA CYS A 107 -15.86 1.33 22.72
C CYS A 107 -15.47 2.13 21.48
N GLU A 108 -14.19 2.14 21.08
CA GLU A 108 -13.66 2.83 19.91
C GLU A 108 -12.99 1.84 18.97
N THR A 109 -12.97 2.17 17.67
CA THR A 109 -12.28 1.36 16.63
C THR A 109 -10.77 1.39 16.87
N ALA A 110 -10.14 0.22 16.88
CA ALA A 110 -8.71 0.08 17.02
C ALA A 110 -8.05 -0.33 15.69
N HIS A 111 -6.85 0.21 15.45
CA HIS A 111 -6.05 -0.08 14.27
C HIS A 111 -4.64 -0.49 14.66
N LEU A 112 -4.06 -1.43 13.90
CA LEU A 112 -2.64 -1.70 13.91
C LEU A 112 -2.02 -1.26 12.60
N GLY A 113 -0.96 -0.48 12.68
CA GLY A 113 -0.15 -0.06 11.54
C GLY A 113 1.30 -0.46 11.72
N ILE A 114 1.97 -0.65 10.61
CA ILE A 114 3.41 -0.89 10.53
C ILE A 114 4.09 0.21 9.71
N LYS A 115 5.35 0.51 10.05
CA LYS A 115 6.18 1.39 9.22
C LYS A 115 6.76 0.61 8.05
N SER A 116 6.57 1.09 6.83
CA SER A 116 7.13 0.52 5.62
C SER A 116 7.46 1.61 4.59
N GLY A 117 8.73 1.69 4.17
CA GLY A 117 9.17 2.68 3.18
C GLY A 117 8.98 4.14 3.60
N GLY A 118 9.02 4.45 4.90
CA GLY A 118 8.80 5.82 5.41
C GLY A 118 7.33 6.20 5.65
N GLU A 119 6.38 5.31 5.38
CA GLU A 119 4.95 5.52 5.58
C GLU A 119 4.37 4.51 6.58
N LEU A 120 3.18 4.81 7.07
CA LEU A 120 2.35 3.88 7.84
C LEU A 120 1.50 3.04 6.89
N ILE A 121 1.50 1.73 7.07
CA ILE A 121 0.52 0.82 6.42
C ILE A 121 -0.40 0.28 7.51
N SER A 122 -1.72 0.48 7.37
CA SER A 122 -2.71 -0.15 8.22
C SER A 122 -2.84 -1.63 7.86
N ILE A 123 -2.61 -2.54 8.83
CA ILE A 123 -2.65 -3.99 8.60
C ILE A 123 -3.79 -4.70 9.31
N ILE A 124 -4.30 -4.14 10.42
CA ILE A 124 -5.45 -4.66 11.14
C ILE A 124 -6.37 -3.51 11.51
N ARG A 125 -7.67 -3.74 11.38
CA ARG A 125 -8.74 -2.89 11.90
C ARG A 125 -9.73 -3.76 12.63
N VAL A 126 -10.06 -3.38 13.86
CA VAL A 126 -11.15 -3.94 14.65
C VAL A 126 -12.14 -2.82 14.91
N GLU A 127 -13.35 -2.97 14.39
CA GLU A 127 -14.39 -1.93 14.47
C GLU A 127 -15.12 -2.00 15.81
N ALA A 128 -15.41 -0.81 16.36
CA ALA A 128 -16.39 -0.67 17.42
C ALA A 128 -17.81 -0.76 16.83
N ASP A 129 -18.75 -1.21 17.63
CA ASP A 129 -20.18 -1.22 17.27
C ASP A 129 -20.75 0.21 17.45
N ARG A 130 -20.54 1.05 16.45
CA ARG A 130 -21.00 2.44 16.40
C ARG A 130 -21.56 2.81 15.04
N ASN A 131 -22.52 3.74 15.04
CA ASN A 131 -23.13 4.27 13.80
C ASN A 131 -22.18 5.12 12.96
N PHE A 132 -21.14 5.71 13.57
CA PHE A 132 -20.14 6.51 12.85
C PHE A 132 -18.92 5.67 12.53
N ARG A 133 -18.67 5.46 11.23
CA ARG A 133 -17.52 4.70 10.72
C ARG A 133 -16.62 5.60 9.90
N LEU A 134 -15.39 5.81 10.35
CA LEU A 134 -14.37 6.43 9.51
C LEU A 134 -13.94 5.43 8.42
N PRO A 135 -13.86 5.85 7.15
CA PRO A 135 -13.42 4.99 6.07
C PRO A 135 -11.89 4.78 6.14
N ALA A 136 -11.44 3.92 7.03
CA ALA A 136 -10.04 3.52 7.09
C ALA A 136 -9.91 2.12 6.50
N THR A 137 -9.16 2.00 5.42
CA THR A 137 -9.00 0.75 4.67
C THR A 137 -7.70 0.06 5.09
N VAL A 138 -7.78 -1.23 5.42
CA VAL A 138 -6.60 -2.09 5.57
C VAL A 138 -5.81 -2.07 4.26
N GLY A 139 -4.48 -1.99 4.35
CA GLY A 139 -3.59 -1.84 3.19
C GLY A 139 -3.32 -0.39 2.77
N ARG A 140 -4.09 0.58 3.28
CA ARG A 140 -3.88 2.00 2.95
C ARG A 140 -2.59 2.51 3.58
N ARG A 141 -1.83 3.26 2.77
CA ARG A 141 -0.65 4.02 3.21
C ARG A 141 -1.06 5.41 3.70
N SER A 142 -0.33 5.89 4.69
CA SER A 142 -0.51 7.25 5.21
C SER A 142 0.84 7.80 5.68
N PRO A 143 1.10 9.11 5.53
CA PRO A 143 2.31 9.70 6.09
C PRO A 143 2.38 9.52 7.61
N LEU A 144 3.60 9.30 8.14
CA LEU A 144 3.78 9.09 9.58
C LEU A 144 3.40 10.32 10.40
N TYR A 145 3.72 11.52 9.92
CA TYR A 145 3.52 12.76 10.67
C TYR A 145 2.05 13.11 10.93
N CYS A 146 1.13 12.67 10.09
CA CYS A 146 -0.29 13.06 10.17
C CYS A 146 -1.19 12.06 10.92
N THR A 147 -0.65 10.90 11.36
CA THR A 147 -1.41 9.88 12.05
C THR A 147 -0.97 9.70 13.50
N SER A 148 -1.88 9.33 14.42
CA SER A 148 -1.54 9.05 15.83
C SER A 148 -0.52 7.91 15.95
N GLN A 149 -0.70 6.84 15.18
CA GLN A 149 0.22 5.70 15.11
C GLN A 149 1.59 6.10 14.55
N GLY A 150 1.60 6.92 13.48
CA GLY A 150 2.83 7.42 12.89
C GLY A 150 3.61 8.32 13.85
N LYS A 151 2.92 9.21 14.57
CA LYS A 151 3.54 10.05 15.61
C LYS A 151 4.14 9.20 16.73
N ALA A 152 3.44 8.16 17.18
CA ALA A 152 3.97 7.23 18.17
C ALA A 152 5.23 6.50 17.65
N ILE A 153 5.23 6.03 16.41
CA ILE A 153 6.40 5.40 15.80
C ILE A 153 7.58 6.38 15.71
N LEU A 154 7.33 7.63 15.28
CA LEU A 154 8.37 8.65 15.18
C LEU A 154 8.97 9.01 16.53
N ALA A 155 8.16 9.10 17.59
CA ALA A 155 8.61 9.41 18.93
C ALA A 155 9.62 8.39 19.49
N PHE A 156 9.53 7.13 19.06
CA PHE A 156 10.44 6.05 19.46
C PHE A 156 11.45 5.66 18.37
N SER A 157 11.52 6.44 17.29
CA SER A 157 12.50 6.24 16.21
C SER A 157 13.79 7.05 16.48
N PRO A 158 14.94 6.67 15.91
CA PRO A 158 16.14 7.49 15.95
C PRO A 158 15.87 8.92 15.43
N PRO A 159 16.50 9.96 16.02
CA PRO A 159 16.24 11.37 15.67
C PRO A 159 16.32 11.65 14.15
N ALA A 160 17.33 11.12 13.46
CA ALA A 160 17.50 11.28 12.01
C ALA A 160 16.28 10.77 11.19
N VAL A 161 15.55 9.79 11.70
CA VAL A 161 14.32 9.29 11.05
C VAL A 161 13.17 10.24 11.32
N ALA A 162 13.04 10.76 12.55
CA ALA A 162 11.98 11.70 12.90
C ALA A 162 12.13 13.02 12.12
N GLU A 163 13.33 13.56 12.00
CA GLU A 163 13.63 14.82 11.29
C GLU A 163 13.25 14.72 9.80
N ASN A 164 13.59 13.62 9.12
CA ASN A 164 13.25 13.42 7.71
C ASN A 164 11.73 13.39 7.42
N HIS A 165 10.90 13.14 8.43
CA HIS A 165 9.45 13.08 8.29
C HIS A 165 8.72 14.34 8.79
N THR A 166 9.38 15.21 9.54
CA THR A 166 8.83 16.49 10.00
C THR A 166 9.06 17.63 9.01
N VAL A 167 10.15 17.58 8.24
CA VAL A 167 10.50 18.61 7.24
C VAL A 167 9.65 18.51 5.96
N SER A 168 8.98 17.40 5.71
CA SER A 168 8.13 17.18 4.52
C SER A 168 6.64 17.48 4.76
N ALA A 169 6.27 18.14 5.84
CA ALA A 169 4.91 18.64 6.04
C ALA A 169 4.71 19.90 5.15
N PRO A 170 3.62 19.99 4.35
CA PRO A 170 3.32 21.17 3.55
C PRO A 170 3.03 22.39 4.43
#